data_27150720d7fc47b12306b9707bb3be35
#
_entry.id   27150720d7fc47b12306b9707bb3be35
#
_cell.length_a   1.000
_cell.length_b   1.000
_cell.length_c   1.000
_cell.angle_alpha   90.00
_cell.angle_beta   90.00
_cell.angle_gamma   90.00
#
_symmetry.space_group_name_H-M   'P 1'
#
loop_
_entity.id
_entity.type
_entity.pdbx_description
1 polymer ?
#
loop_
_entity_poly.entity_id
_entity_poly.type
_entity_poly.pdbx_seq_one_letter_code
_entity_poly.pdbx_strand_id
1 'polypeptide(L)'
;MSGLRRSIPGADRFLSVAFAFIVLCGSFDFAGADDYPTRPITLIVPFPPGGSTTVMARNVADKMSATLGQPVVVENRGGAGGTIGTRSVAKAAPDGYTILLSYTATMAIAPSMNVNAGYDPRKDFVPIGMIGFAPNVLVVHPSLPARSVAELIAYAKAAPAPVQYGSPGVGTVNHLAGEYLASETGVKLQHVPYKGNGPAMGDLLGGHIPMMFVPIPVALGNVKAGTLRGLAITTAKRSGLLPDLPTLAESGVPGFDVALRYGLMAPTGTPPAVIARLNRELNAALATEDVKQRLATEGAEALPGTPEAYAADVDADEKRWSGLVKKLGIKVE
;
A
#
# COMPACT_ATOMS: atom_id res chain seq x y z
N MET A 1 3.68 24.37 -91.11
CA MET A 1 2.77 24.79 -90.04
C MET A 1 3.43 24.33 -88.72
N SER A 2 3.86 25.28 -87.96
CA SER A 2 4.66 25.17 -86.76
C SER A 2 3.79 25.02 -85.52
N GLY A 3 4.06 24.00 -84.74
CA GLY A 3 3.41 23.79 -83.42
C GLY A 3 4.42 23.94 -82.30
N LEU A 4 4.41 25.07 -81.66
CA LEU A 4 5.20 25.36 -80.47
C LEU A 4 4.73 24.50 -79.27
N ARG A 5 5.65 23.68 -78.73
CA ARG A 5 5.45 23.13 -77.39
C ARG A 5 6.01 24.11 -76.33
N ARG A 6 5.15 24.70 -75.55
CA ARG A 6 5.51 25.44 -74.35
C ARG A 6 5.85 24.48 -73.23
N SER A 7 7.11 24.42 -72.80
CA SER A 7 7.55 23.79 -71.57
C SER A 7 7.22 24.71 -70.39
N ILE A 8 6.57 24.18 -69.38
CA ILE A 8 6.30 24.86 -68.11
C ILE A 8 7.48 24.55 -67.18
N PRO A 9 8.33 25.53 -66.81
CA PRO A 9 9.39 25.32 -65.83
C PRO A 9 8.80 25.55 -64.42
N GLY A 10 8.68 24.52 -63.60
CA GLY A 10 8.23 24.70 -62.23
C GLY A 10 7.81 23.45 -61.46
N ALA A 11 7.61 22.30 -62.13
CA ALA A 11 7.10 21.08 -61.49
C ALA A 11 8.15 20.31 -60.68
N ASP A 12 9.44 20.42 -61.05
CA ASP A 12 10.51 19.61 -60.45
C ASP A 12 11.01 20.12 -59.08
N ARG A 13 10.74 21.39 -58.75
CA ARG A 13 11.14 21.98 -57.45
C ARG A 13 10.20 21.68 -56.32
N PHE A 14 8.90 21.40 -56.59
CA PHE A 14 7.92 21.06 -55.57
C PHE A 14 8.00 19.58 -55.13
N LEU A 15 8.44 18.67 -55.98
CA LEU A 15 8.60 17.27 -55.62
C LEU A 15 9.81 17.02 -54.71
N SER A 16 10.90 17.80 -54.89
CA SER A 16 12.12 17.64 -54.07
C SER A 16 11.95 18.18 -52.63
N VAL A 17 11.11 19.19 -52.42
CA VAL A 17 10.81 19.73 -51.06
C VAL A 17 9.86 18.84 -50.29
N ALA A 18 8.88 18.19 -50.95
CA ALA A 18 7.97 17.26 -50.32
C ALA A 18 8.67 15.97 -49.86
N PHE A 19 9.69 15.48 -50.58
CA PHE A 19 10.47 14.29 -50.19
C PHE A 19 11.42 14.55 -49.04
N ALA A 20 11.96 15.79 -48.90
CA ALA A 20 12.80 16.17 -47.76
C ALA A 20 12.03 16.32 -46.45
N PHE A 21 10.73 16.65 -46.51
CA PHE A 21 9.88 16.78 -45.30
C PHE A 21 9.36 15.43 -44.75
N ILE A 22 9.28 14.37 -45.59
CA ILE A 22 8.84 13.03 -45.19
C ILE A 22 10.00 12.27 -44.50
N VAL A 23 11.28 12.59 -44.77
CA VAL A 23 12.44 11.92 -44.16
C VAL A 23 12.76 12.50 -42.77
N LEU A 24 12.24 13.68 -42.40
CA LEU A 24 12.51 14.30 -41.07
C LEU A 24 11.52 13.91 -39.99
N CYS A 25 10.46 13.16 -40.31
CA CYS A 25 9.46 12.69 -39.33
C CYS A 25 9.65 11.23 -38.87
N GLY A 26 10.80 10.61 -39.16
CA GLY A 26 11.00 9.17 -39.02
C GLY A 26 12.10 8.72 -38.07
N SER A 27 12.39 9.45 -37.00
CA SER A 27 13.29 8.92 -35.96
C SER A 27 12.82 9.39 -34.57
N PHE A 28 11.61 9.01 -34.18
CA PHE A 28 11.40 8.78 -32.78
C PHE A 28 12.10 7.45 -32.50
N ASP A 29 13.37 7.51 -32.10
CA ASP A 29 14.01 6.42 -31.42
C ASP A 29 13.13 6.09 -30.21
N PHE A 30 12.40 4.98 -30.31
CA PHE A 30 11.96 4.24 -29.14
C PHE A 30 13.27 3.81 -28.46
N ALA A 31 13.78 4.65 -27.55
CA ALA A 31 14.84 4.26 -26.64
C ALA A 31 14.42 2.91 -26.07
N GLY A 32 15.15 1.88 -26.44
CA GLY A 32 14.80 0.50 -26.17
C GLY A 32 14.66 0.30 -24.67
N ALA A 33 13.65 -0.44 -24.26
CA ALA A 33 13.47 -0.88 -22.87
C ALA A 33 14.69 -1.66 -22.34
N ASP A 34 15.63 -2.00 -23.19
CA ASP A 34 16.88 -2.69 -22.86
C ASP A 34 17.86 -1.81 -22.06
N ASP A 35 17.81 -0.49 -22.15
CA ASP A 35 18.70 0.41 -21.43
C ASP A 35 18.14 0.95 -20.09
N TYR A 36 16.87 0.65 -19.75
CA TYR A 36 16.29 1.11 -18.50
C TYR A 36 16.77 0.28 -17.30
N PRO A 37 17.20 0.93 -16.17
CA PRO A 37 17.39 2.36 -15.93
C PRO A 37 18.80 2.85 -16.27
N THR A 38 18.92 4.09 -16.79
CA THR A 38 20.22 4.76 -17.09
C THR A 38 20.61 5.81 -16.04
N ARG A 39 19.72 6.09 -15.09
CA ARG A 39 19.91 7.07 -14.00
C ARG A 39 19.19 6.61 -12.73
N PRO A 40 19.46 7.23 -11.58
CA PRO A 40 18.80 6.87 -10.31
C PRO A 40 17.27 6.93 -10.39
N ILE A 41 16.62 5.97 -9.74
CA ILE A 41 15.17 5.90 -9.55
C ILE A 41 14.82 6.49 -8.19
N THR A 42 13.82 7.36 -8.11
CA THR A 42 13.30 7.90 -6.84
C THR A 42 12.10 7.10 -6.39
N LEU A 43 12.20 6.45 -5.22
CA LEU A 43 11.12 5.76 -4.55
C LEU A 43 10.51 6.67 -3.49
N ILE A 44 9.33 7.24 -3.79
CA ILE A 44 8.60 8.10 -2.87
C ILE A 44 7.89 7.26 -1.81
N VAL A 45 8.20 7.54 -0.56
CA VAL A 45 7.48 7.03 0.62
C VAL A 45 6.56 8.13 1.13
N PRO A 46 5.21 7.96 1.09
CA PRO A 46 4.27 9.04 1.39
C PRO A 46 4.07 9.29 2.89
N PHE A 47 5.07 8.96 3.72
CA PHE A 47 5.03 9.11 5.17
C PHE A 47 6.35 9.69 5.70
N PRO A 48 6.35 10.29 6.91
CA PRO A 48 7.57 10.73 7.57
C PRO A 48 8.58 9.59 7.75
N PRO A 49 9.89 9.90 7.80
CA PRO A 49 10.92 8.89 8.04
C PRO A 49 10.77 8.23 9.42
N GLY A 50 11.31 7.01 9.56
CA GLY A 50 11.32 6.25 10.83
C GLY A 50 10.13 5.31 11.03
N GLY A 51 9.12 5.32 10.16
CA GLY A 51 8.01 4.35 10.21
C GLY A 51 8.30 3.08 9.41
N SER A 52 7.46 2.05 9.61
CA SER A 52 7.55 0.75 8.91
C SER A 52 7.56 0.89 7.39
N THR A 53 6.82 1.85 6.83
CA THR A 53 6.81 2.14 5.39
C THR A 53 8.20 2.50 4.85
N THR A 54 8.99 3.30 5.61
CA THR A 54 10.36 3.64 5.20
C THR A 54 11.28 2.43 5.27
N VAL A 55 11.12 1.59 6.30
CA VAL A 55 11.90 0.35 6.44
C VAL A 55 11.59 -0.61 5.29
N MET A 56 10.30 -0.81 4.98
CA MET A 56 9.86 -1.63 3.84
C MET A 56 10.47 -1.14 2.52
N ALA A 57 10.40 0.18 2.26
CA ALA A 57 10.97 0.78 1.06
C ALA A 57 12.48 0.53 0.96
N ARG A 58 13.24 0.78 2.03
CA ARG A 58 14.71 0.60 2.04
C ARG A 58 15.12 -0.85 1.83
N ASN A 59 14.42 -1.79 2.46
CA ASN A 59 14.72 -3.22 2.35
C ASN A 59 14.69 -3.71 0.89
N VAL A 60 13.74 -3.23 0.09
CA VAL A 60 13.65 -3.60 -1.33
C VAL A 60 14.53 -2.70 -2.22
N ALA A 61 14.62 -1.40 -1.90
CA ALA A 61 15.40 -0.44 -2.69
C ALA A 61 16.90 -0.81 -2.75
N ASP A 62 17.48 -1.21 -1.62
CA ASP A 62 18.88 -1.62 -1.54
C ASP A 62 19.19 -2.81 -2.48
N LYS A 63 18.33 -3.82 -2.49
CA LYS A 63 18.49 -5.01 -3.35
C LYS A 63 18.20 -4.70 -4.82
N MET A 64 17.13 -3.96 -5.10
CA MET A 64 16.80 -3.52 -6.45
C MET A 64 17.91 -2.66 -7.05
N SER A 65 18.56 -1.79 -6.24
CA SER A 65 19.69 -0.98 -6.71
C SER A 65 20.83 -1.85 -7.26
N ALA A 66 21.14 -2.93 -6.56
CA ALA A 66 22.22 -3.84 -6.97
C ALA A 66 21.93 -4.55 -8.30
N THR A 67 20.68 -4.96 -8.52
CA THR A 67 20.28 -5.71 -9.73
C THR A 67 19.91 -4.82 -10.91
N LEU A 68 19.43 -3.60 -10.64
CA LEU A 68 19.16 -2.59 -11.68
C LEU A 68 20.43 -1.90 -12.19
N GLY A 69 21.54 -1.94 -11.44
CA GLY A 69 22.76 -1.21 -11.77
C GLY A 69 22.67 0.31 -11.59
N GLN A 70 21.55 0.79 -11.02
CA GLN A 70 21.30 2.20 -10.72
C GLN A 70 20.71 2.34 -9.32
N PRO A 71 21.03 3.39 -8.56
CA PRO A 71 20.48 3.61 -7.24
C PRO A 71 18.95 3.76 -7.25
N VAL A 72 18.27 3.06 -6.33
CA VAL A 72 16.87 3.32 -5.97
C VAL A 72 16.87 4.14 -4.68
N VAL A 73 16.65 5.45 -4.81
CA VAL A 73 16.76 6.42 -3.72
C VAL A 73 15.42 6.58 -3.03
N VAL A 74 15.36 6.27 -1.74
CA VAL A 74 14.15 6.42 -0.93
C VAL A 74 14.01 7.86 -0.47
N GLU A 75 12.91 8.51 -0.85
CA GLU A 75 12.56 9.87 -0.46
C GLU A 75 11.23 9.88 0.32
N ASN A 76 11.25 10.39 1.55
CA ASN A 76 10.06 10.54 2.38
C ASN A 76 9.34 11.86 2.08
N ARG A 77 8.08 11.79 1.61
CA ARG A 77 7.19 12.94 1.37
C ARG A 77 5.89 12.77 2.15
N GLY A 78 5.94 12.97 3.47
CA GLY A 78 4.78 12.82 4.35
C GLY A 78 3.80 13.99 4.24
N GLY A 79 2.64 13.81 4.85
CA GLY A 79 1.61 14.83 5.04
C GLY A 79 0.20 14.37 4.60
N ALA A 80 -0.83 14.87 5.30
CA ALA A 80 -2.24 14.58 5.06
C ALA A 80 -2.54 13.08 4.89
N GLY A 81 -2.08 12.23 5.84
CA GLY A 81 -2.30 10.77 5.78
C GLY A 81 -1.61 10.07 4.61
N GLY A 82 -0.58 10.69 4.00
CA GLY A 82 0.16 10.15 2.85
C GLY A 82 -0.34 10.68 1.50
N THR A 83 -1.41 11.46 1.46
CA THR A 83 -1.98 11.94 0.19
C THR A 83 -1.06 12.91 -0.54
N ILE A 84 -0.23 13.70 0.17
CA ILE A 84 0.70 14.65 -0.45
C ILE A 84 1.76 13.91 -1.28
N GLY A 85 2.43 12.94 -0.70
CA GLY A 85 3.46 12.15 -1.38
C GLY A 85 2.87 11.33 -2.53
N THR A 86 1.73 10.68 -2.30
CA THR A 86 1.02 9.89 -3.32
C THR A 86 0.63 10.75 -4.53
N ARG A 87 0.02 11.93 -4.30
CA ARG A 87 -0.33 12.88 -5.34
C ARG A 87 0.88 13.38 -6.13
N SER A 88 2.04 13.53 -5.49
CA SER A 88 3.26 13.97 -6.19
C SER A 88 3.71 12.95 -7.22
N VAL A 89 3.54 11.64 -6.95
CA VAL A 89 3.86 10.58 -7.91
C VAL A 89 2.80 10.47 -9.00
N ALA A 90 1.50 10.61 -8.68
CA ALA A 90 0.44 10.64 -9.68
C ALA A 90 0.67 11.68 -10.79
N LYS A 91 1.39 12.77 -10.47
CA LYS A 91 1.73 13.86 -11.40
C LYS A 91 3.14 13.79 -11.98
N ALA A 92 3.91 12.77 -11.63
CA ALA A 92 5.27 12.59 -12.14
C ALA A 92 5.25 12.09 -13.59
N ALA A 93 6.40 12.24 -14.27
CA ALA A 93 6.56 11.68 -15.62
C ALA A 93 6.41 10.16 -15.61
N PRO A 94 5.67 9.56 -16.55
CA PRO A 94 5.45 8.13 -16.61
C PRO A 94 6.62 7.40 -17.31
N ASP A 95 7.83 7.63 -16.82
CA ASP A 95 9.09 7.10 -17.38
C ASP A 95 9.74 6.03 -16.48
N GLY A 96 9.13 5.72 -15.32
CA GLY A 96 9.61 4.75 -14.36
C GLY A 96 10.70 5.26 -13.40
N TYR A 97 11.14 6.51 -13.52
CA TYR A 97 12.19 7.06 -12.63
C TYR A 97 11.63 7.69 -11.34
N THR A 98 10.32 7.86 -11.26
CA THR A 98 9.63 8.21 -10.01
C THR A 98 8.55 7.17 -9.72
N ILE A 99 8.74 6.38 -8.68
CA ILE A 99 7.83 5.33 -8.27
C ILE A 99 7.35 5.55 -6.83
N LEU A 100 6.25 4.93 -6.47
CA LEU A 100 5.58 5.09 -5.18
C LEU A 100 5.71 3.83 -4.35
N LEU A 101 6.08 3.96 -3.07
CA LEU A 101 5.69 2.97 -2.07
C LEU A 101 4.19 3.14 -1.80
N SER A 102 3.39 2.27 -2.33
CA SER A 102 1.96 2.22 -2.09
C SER A 102 1.65 1.48 -0.78
N TYR A 103 0.56 1.86 -0.14
CA TYR A 103 0.14 1.35 1.15
C TYR A 103 -1.38 1.32 1.22
N THR A 104 -1.97 0.36 1.94
CA THR A 104 -3.44 0.18 2.03
C THR A 104 -4.17 1.49 2.33
N ALA A 105 -3.66 2.30 3.27
CA ALA A 105 -4.33 3.55 3.62
C ALA A 105 -4.39 4.55 2.45
N THR A 106 -3.33 4.68 1.65
CA THR A 106 -3.30 5.62 0.53
C THR A 106 -4.00 5.10 -0.73
N MET A 107 -4.02 3.78 -0.95
CA MET A 107 -4.60 3.19 -2.16
C MET A 107 -6.07 2.83 -2.00
N ALA A 108 -6.50 2.41 -0.80
CA ALA A 108 -7.83 1.85 -0.61
C ALA A 108 -8.71 2.67 0.36
N ILE A 109 -8.11 3.29 1.39
CA ILE A 109 -8.87 3.96 2.45
C ILE A 109 -9.02 5.47 2.18
N ALA A 110 -7.91 6.20 2.00
CA ALA A 110 -7.93 7.65 1.85
C ALA A 110 -8.81 8.17 0.71
N PRO A 111 -8.85 7.53 -0.48
CA PRO A 111 -9.75 7.94 -1.56
C PRO A 111 -11.24 7.83 -1.19
N SER A 112 -11.60 6.85 -0.35
CA SER A 112 -12.98 6.63 0.10
C SER A 112 -13.41 7.61 1.19
N MET A 113 -12.46 8.09 2.01
CA MET A 113 -12.71 9.00 3.13
C MET A 113 -12.55 10.47 2.75
N ASN A 114 -11.74 10.77 1.74
CA ASN A 114 -11.40 12.12 1.32
C ASN A 114 -11.65 12.31 -0.17
N VAL A 115 -12.80 12.90 -0.51
CA VAL A 115 -13.20 13.23 -1.89
C VAL A 115 -12.14 14.08 -2.63
N ASN A 116 -11.27 14.79 -1.89
CA ASN A 116 -10.22 15.67 -2.40
C ASN A 116 -8.80 15.10 -2.23
N ALA A 117 -8.64 13.77 -2.18
CA ALA A 117 -7.32 13.17 -2.13
C ALA A 117 -6.40 13.67 -3.26
N GLY A 118 -7.00 14.05 -4.40
CA GLY A 118 -6.33 14.67 -5.54
C GLY A 118 -5.57 13.66 -6.40
N TYR A 119 -5.94 12.40 -6.30
CA TYR A 119 -5.54 11.28 -7.15
C TYR A 119 -6.63 10.19 -7.12
N ASP A 120 -6.63 9.37 -8.15
CA ASP A 120 -7.46 8.16 -8.26
C ASP A 120 -6.51 6.94 -8.37
N PRO A 121 -6.50 6.02 -7.40
CA PRO A 121 -5.58 4.87 -7.40
C PRO A 121 -5.64 4.01 -8.66
N ARG A 122 -6.80 3.94 -9.31
CA ARG A 122 -7.00 3.09 -10.50
C ARG A 122 -6.67 3.78 -11.81
N LYS A 123 -6.78 5.12 -11.84
CA LYS A 123 -6.55 5.89 -13.06
C LYS A 123 -5.13 6.44 -13.14
N ASP A 124 -4.59 6.87 -12.00
CA ASP A 124 -3.34 7.62 -11.95
C ASP A 124 -2.12 6.72 -11.73
N PHE A 125 -2.32 5.43 -11.40
CA PHE A 125 -1.24 4.49 -11.12
C PHE A 125 -1.36 3.19 -11.88
N VAL A 126 -0.21 2.60 -12.18
CA VAL A 126 -0.05 1.23 -12.65
C VAL A 126 0.75 0.44 -11.60
N PRO A 127 0.29 -0.75 -11.18
CA PRO A 127 1.00 -1.59 -10.24
C PRO A 127 2.33 -2.09 -10.81
N ILE A 128 3.38 -2.07 -9.98
CA ILE A 128 4.64 -2.78 -10.25
C ILE A 128 4.60 -4.15 -9.59
N GLY A 129 4.20 -4.22 -8.31
CA GLY A 129 4.05 -5.47 -7.59
C GLY A 129 3.90 -5.25 -6.09
N MET A 130 3.41 -6.27 -5.39
CA MET A 130 3.35 -6.27 -3.94
C MET A 130 4.73 -6.56 -3.35
N ILE A 131 5.10 -5.83 -2.29
CA ILE A 131 6.26 -6.15 -1.45
C ILE A 131 5.86 -7.25 -0.48
N GLY A 132 4.73 -7.06 0.20
CA GLY A 132 4.25 -7.98 1.20
C GLY A 132 3.11 -7.38 2.02
N PHE A 133 2.72 -8.11 3.05
CA PHE A 133 1.68 -7.66 3.97
C PHE A 133 2.12 -7.90 5.42
N ALA A 134 1.62 -7.06 6.33
CA ALA A 134 1.82 -7.21 7.76
C ALA A 134 0.46 -7.38 8.47
N PRO A 135 0.23 -8.51 9.17
CA PRO A 135 -0.96 -8.70 9.96
C PRO A 135 -0.96 -7.82 11.20
N ASN A 136 -2.15 -7.47 11.66
CA ASN A 136 -2.36 -6.98 13.01
C ASN A 136 -2.75 -8.14 13.94
N VAL A 137 -2.58 -7.92 15.23
CA VAL A 137 -3.14 -8.75 16.29
C VAL A 137 -4.18 -7.93 17.07
N LEU A 138 -5.30 -8.56 17.36
CA LEU A 138 -6.26 -8.05 18.33
C LEU A 138 -5.74 -8.39 19.72
N VAL A 139 -5.40 -7.36 20.49
CA VAL A 139 -4.91 -7.48 21.87
C VAL A 139 -5.88 -6.82 22.84
N VAL A 140 -5.96 -7.37 24.04
CA VAL A 140 -6.74 -6.83 25.14
C VAL A 140 -5.90 -6.70 26.39
N HIS A 141 -6.22 -5.71 27.22
CA HIS A 141 -5.68 -5.62 28.57
C HIS A 141 -6.17 -6.78 29.43
N PRO A 142 -5.37 -7.38 30.31
CA PRO A 142 -5.76 -8.55 31.12
C PRO A 142 -6.98 -8.33 32.00
N SER A 143 -7.30 -7.08 32.37
CA SER A 143 -8.51 -6.74 33.13
C SER A 143 -9.83 -6.96 32.36
N LEU A 144 -9.78 -6.98 31.02
CA LEU A 144 -10.95 -7.33 30.21
C LEU A 144 -11.22 -8.83 30.37
N PRO A 145 -12.43 -9.25 30.80
CA PRO A 145 -12.74 -10.65 31.07
C PRO A 145 -13.07 -11.43 29.79
N ALA A 146 -12.16 -11.37 28.79
CA ALA A 146 -12.25 -12.12 27.54
C ALA A 146 -10.90 -12.78 27.22
N ARG A 147 -10.94 -14.08 26.92
CA ARG A 147 -9.78 -14.91 26.58
C ARG A 147 -9.84 -15.40 25.13
N SER A 148 -10.94 -15.13 24.45
CA SER A 148 -11.18 -15.48 23.06
C SER A 148 -11.99 -14.39 22.38
N VAL A 149 -12.04 -14.43 21.06
CA VAL A 149 -12.89 -13.50 20.25
C VAL A 149 -14.37 -13.72 20.58
N ALA A 150 -14.79 -14.97 20.78
CA ALA A 150 -16.17 -15.27 21.14
C ALA A 150 -16.56 -14.66 22.50
N GLU A 151 -15.67 -14.75 23.50
CA GLU A 151 -15.87 -14.12 24.80
C GLU A 151 -15.87 -12.59 24.72
N LEU A 152 -15.00 -12.00 23.90
CA LEU A 152 -14.99 -10.56 23.63
C LEU A 152 -16.31 -10.09 23.02
N ILE A 153 -16.82 -10.82 22.03
CA ILE A 153 -18.11 -10.53 21.39
C ILE A 153 -19.25 -10.62 22.40
N ALA A 154 -19.27 -11.69 23.22
CA ALA A 154 -20.28 -11.87 24.26
C ALA A 154 -20.23 -10.74 25.31
N TYR A 155 -19.03 -10.40 25.78
CA TYR A 155 -18.81 -9.29 26.70
C TYR A 155 -19.28 -7.95 26.10
N ALA A 156 -18.88 -7.64 24.85
CA ALA A 156 -19.27 -6.38 24.22
C ALA A 156 -20.79 -6.26 23.97
N LYS A 157 -21.47 -7.38 23.68
CA LYS A 157 -22.95 -7.43 23.55
C LYS A 157 -23.66 -7.20 24.87
N ALA A 158 -23.10 -7.67 25.99
CA ALA A 158 -23.67 -7.52 27.31
C ALA A 158 -23.28 -6.18 28.00
N ALA A 159 -22.28 -5.50 27.50
CA ALA A 159 -21.77 -4.28 28.12
C ALA A 159 -22.81 -3.14 28.07
N PRO A 160 -22.98 -2.37 29.17
CA PRO A 160 -23.95 -1.27 29.25
C PRO A 160 -23.54 -0.07 28.37
N ALA A 161 -22.25 0.04 28.00
CA ALA A 161 -21.68 1.07 27.15
C ALA A 161 -20.80 0.44 26.05
N PRO A 162 -20.55 1.14 24.93
CA PRO A 162 -19.64 0.65 23.91
C PRO A 162 -18.26 0.34 24.47
N VAL A 163 -17.67 -0.79 24.07
CA VAL A 163 -16.29 -1.14 24.45
C VAL A 163 -15.31 -0.25 23.68
N GLN A 164 -14.45 0.44 24.40
CA GLN A 164 -13.45 1.33 23.77
C GLN A 164 -12.34 0.53 23.11
N TYR A 165 -11.82 1.03 21.98
CA TYR A 165 -10.62 0.49 21.35
C TYR A 165 -9.72 1.61 20.83
N GLY A 166 -8.42 1.44 21.00
CA GLY A 166 -7.42 2.39 20.54
C GLY A 166 -6.96 2.14 19.11
N SER A 167 -6.57 3.21 18.43
CA SER A 167 -5.85 3.12 17.16
C SER A 167 -4.84 4.26 17.01
N PRO A 168 -3.86 4.15 16.09
CA PRO A 168 -2.90 5.24 15.83
C PRO A 168 -3.51 6.46 15.12
N GLY A 169 -4.82 6.48 14.89
CA GLY A 169 -5.54 7.61 14.31
C GLY A 169 -6.70 7.21 13.41
N VAL A 170 -7.54 8.20 13.12
CA VAL A 170 -8.70 8.03 12.21
C VAL A 170 -8.21 7.67 10.81
N GLY A 171 -8.90 6.75 10.13
CA GLY A 171 -8.57 6.29 8.77
C GLY A 171 -7.40 5.32 8.68
N THR A 172 -6.83 4.91 9.79
CA THR A 172 -5.82 3.84 9.78
C THR A 172 -6.46 2.46 9.63
N VAL A 173 -5.72 1.49 9.12
CA VAL A 173 -6.18 0.10 9.02
C VAL A 173 -6.60 -0.45 10.39
N ASN A 174 -5.91 -0.04 11.45
CA ASN A 174 -6.21 -0.41 12.84
C ASN A 174 -7.57 0.12 13.31
N HIS A 175 -7.88 1.39 12.98
CA HIS A 175 -9.21 1.97 13.23
C HIS A 175 -10.28 1.16 12.49
N LEU A 176 -10.11 0.99 11.17
CA LEU A 176 -11.09 0.31 10.34
C LEU A 176 -11.23 -1.19 10.67
N ALA A 177 -10.21 -1.83 11.24
CA ALA A 177 -10.32 -3.20 11.75
C ALA A 177 -11.34 -3.29 12.92
N GLY A 178 -11.34 -2.30 13.81
CA GLY A 178 -12.34 -2.21 14.89
C GLY A 178 -13.74 -1.98 14.36
N GLU A 179 -13.90 -1.05 13.44
CA GLU A 179 -15.17 -0.76 12.79
C GLU A 179 -15.70 -1.97 11.98
N TYR A 180 -14.80 -2.69 11.31
CA TYR A 180 -15.15 -3.89 10.56
C TYR A 180 -15.61 -5.01 11.52
N LEU A 181 -14.89 -5.23 12.63
CA LEU A 181 -15.33 -6.18 13.65
C LEU A 181 -16.73 -5.82 14.20
N ALA A 182 -16.97 -4.56 14.52
CA ALA A 182 -18.26 -4.08 14.98
C ALA A 182 -19.38 -4.33 13.95
N SER A 183 -19.10 -4.03 12.68
CA SER A 183 -20.04 -4.23 11.57
C SER A 183 -20.42 -5.69 11.34
N GLU A 184 -19.45 -6.61 11.43
CA GLU A 184 -19.66 -8.03 11.16
C GLU A 184 -20.30 -8.77 12.33
N THR A 185 -20.08 -8.29 13.57
CA THR A 185 -20.56 -9.00 14.78
C THR A 185 -21.75 -8.32 15.46
N GLY A 186 -22.05 -7.08 15.07
CA GLY A 186 -23.12 -6.28 15.68
C GLY A 186 -22.80 -5.78 17.09
N VAL A 187 -21.55 -5.87 17.55
CA VAL A 187 -21.11 -5.30 18.84
C VAL A 187 -20.98 -3.78 18.74
N LYS A 188 -21.14 -3.10 19.88
CA LYS A 188 -20.93 -1.66 19.97
C LYS A 188 -19.50 -1.39 20.43
N LEU A 189 -18.68 -0.82 19.55
CA LEU A 189 -17.33 -0.37 19.86
C LEU A 189 -17.27 1.16 19.79
N GLN A 190 -16.35 1.75 20.54
CA GLN A 190 -16.06 3.18 20.53
C GLN A 190 -14.58 3.42 20.20
N HIS A 191 -14.32 4.05 19.09
CA HIS A 191 -12.97 4.38 18.68
C HIS A 191 -12.37 5.50 19.52
N VAL A 192 -11.13 5.30 19.99
CA VAL A 192 -10.29 6.28 20.68
C VAL A 192 -9.04 6.53 19.82
N PRO A 193 -8.97 7.66 19.08
CA PRO A 193 -7.85 7.96 18.20
C PRO A 193 -6.66 8.51 18.98
N TYR A 194 -5.45 8.02 18.66
CA TYR A 194 -4.18 8.50 19.19
C TYR A 194 -3.29 9.05 18.04
N LYS A 195 -2.19 9.73 18.43
CA LYS A 195 -1.17 10.21 17.48
C LYS A 195 -0.07 9.15 17.30
N GLY A 196 -0.46 7.92 16.89
CA GLY A 196 0.45 6.80 16.66
C GLY A 196 0.25 5.63 17.63
N ASN A 197 0.95 4.51 17.36
CA ASN A 197 0.85 3.28 18.18
C ASN A 197 1.43 3.45 19.58
N GLY A 198 2.48 4.26 19.76
CA GLY A 198 3.15 4.41 21.06
C GLY A 198 2.23 4.91 22.17
N PRO A 199 1.61 6.09 22.04
CA PRO A 199 0.65 6.59 23.01
C PRO A 199 -0.53 5.64 23.26
N ALA A 200 -1.09 5.04 22.19
CA ALA A 200 -2.20 4.09 22.31
C ALA A 200 -1.79 2.82 23.09
N MET A 201 -0.58 2.31 22.85
CA MET A 201 -0.03 1.17 23.58
C MET A 201 0.21 1.48 25.05
N GLY A 202 0.66 2.70 25.37
CA GLY A 202 0.81 3.17 26.76
C GLY A 202 -0.48 3.12 27.52
N ASP A 203 -1.58 3.63 26.94
CA ASP A 203 -2.91 3.61 27.53
C ASP A 203 -3.52 2.20 27.60
N LEU A 204 -3.23 1.33 26.63
CA LEU A 204 -3.62 -0.06 26.69
C LEU A 204 -2.91 -0.79 27.84
N LEU A 205 -1.60 -0.62 28.01
CA LEU A 205 -0.83 -1.22 29.10
C LEU A 205 -1.24 -0.68 30.47
N GLY A 206 -1.65 0.60 30.55
CA GLY A 206 -2.20 1.24 31.74
C GLY A 206 -3.66 0.84 32.03
N GLY A 207 -4.31 0.11 31.15
CA GLY A 207 -5.73 -0.28 31.29
C GLY A 207 -6.72 0.87 31.08
N HIS A 208 -6.26 2.01 30.52
CA HIS A 208 -7.14 3.15 30.20
C HIS A 208 -8.02 2.88 28.97
N ILE A 209 -7.56 2.06 28.06
CA ILE A 209 -8.37 1.45 26.99
C ILE A 209 -8.27 -0.06 27.07
N PRO A 210 -9.39 -0.80 26.86
CA PRO A 210 -9.42 -2.24 27.09
C PRO A 210 -8.87 -3.08 25.93
N MET A 211 -8.85 -2.56 24.69
CA MET A 211 -8.43 -3.33 23.50
C MET A 211 -7.85 -2.46 22.40
N MET A 212 -7.11 -3.11 21.49
CA MET A 212 -6.48 -2.46 20.35
C MET A 212 -6.23 -3.47 19.23
N PHE A 213 -6.31 -3.01 17.98
CA PHE A 213 -5.70 -3.67 16.84
C PHE A 213 -4.34 -3.05 16.59
N VAL A 214 -3.28 -3.84 16.53
CA VAL A 214 -1.91 -3.31 16.44
C VAL A 214 -1.03 -4.25 15.61
N PRO A 215 -0.04 -3.72 14.85
CA PRO A 215 0.93 -4.57 14.16
C PRO A 215 1.60 -5.53 15.14
N ILE A 216 1.76 -6.80 14.75
CA ILE A 216 2.27 -7.85 15.64
C ILE A 216 3.59 -7.46 16.32
N PRO A 217 4.61 -6.90 15.64
CA PRO A 217 5.88 -6.56 16.30
C PRO A 217 5.73 -5.58 17.46
N VAL A 218 4.76 -4.66 17.37
CA VAL A 218 4.50 -3.67 18.42
C VAL A 218 3.97 -4.31 19.71
N ALA A 219 3.18 -5.39 19.58
CA ALA A 219 2.58 -6.08 20.72
C ALA A 219 3.34 -7.35 21.12
N LEU A 220 4.23 -7.88 20.28
CA LEU A 220 4.80 -9.22 20.42
C LEU A 220 5.45 -9.46 21.78
N GLY A 221 6.27 -8.52 22.25
CA GLY A 221 6.93 -8.61 23.55
C GLY A 221 5.91 -8.68 24.69
N ASN A 222 4.88 -7.83 24.66
CA ASN A 222 3.84 -7.76 25.68
C ASN A 222 2.95 -9.01 25.68
N VAL A 223 2.63 -9.55 24.49
CA VAL A 223 1.85 -10.79 24.37
C VAL A 223 2.66 -11.97 24.92
N LYS A 224 3.94 -12.09 24.57
CA LYS A 224 4.81 -13.15 25.10
C LYS A 224 5.06 -13.04 26.60
N ALA A 225 5.14 -11.83 27.12
CA ALA A 225 5.29 -11.58 28.56
C ALA A 225 3.96 -11.73 29.36
N GLY A 226 2.83 -11.84 28.66
CA GLY A 226 1.50 -11.91 29.30
C GLY A 226 1.00 -10.59 29.88
N THR A 227 1.66 -9.46 29.63
CA THR A 227 1.21 -8.13 30.03
C THR A 227 0.03 -7.64 29.17
N LEU A 228 -0.12 -8.18 27.97
CA LEU A 228 -1.31 -8.10 27.13
C LEU A 228 -1.75 -9.50 26.72
N ARG A 229 -3.03 -9.66 26.45
CA ARG A 229 -3.57 -10.89 25.90
C ARG A 229 -3.86 -10.74 24.44
N GLY A 230 -3.18 -11.53 23.57
CA GLY A 230 -3.53 -11.68 22.17
C GLY A 230 -4.78 -12.55 22.03
N LEU A 231 -5.76 -12.14 21.25
CA LEU A 231 -6.97 -12.92 21.01
C LEU A 231 -7.00 -13.54 19.62
N ALA A 232 -6.61 -12.80 18.58
CA ALA A 232 -6.63 -13.29 17.20
C ALA A 232 -5.77 -12.44 16.26
N ILE A 233 -5.38 -13.05 15.16
CA ILE A 233 -4.69 -12.41 14.03
C ILE A 233 -5.76 -11.90 13.05
N THR A 234 -5.48 -10.76 12.40
CA THR A 234 -6.47 -10.10 11.53
C THR A 234 -6.48 -10.62 10.08
N THR A 235 -5.47 -11.35 9.65
CA THR A 235 -5.37 -11.94 8.30
C THR A 235 -6.11 -13.26 8.20
N ALA A 236 -6.39 -13.69 6.94
CA ALA A 236 -7.04 -14.97 6.67
C ALA A 236 -6.21 -16.19 7.13
N LYS A 237 -4.88 -16.03 7.24
CA LYS A 237 -3.95 -17.05 7.73
C LYS A 237 -3.31 -16.60 9.04
N ARG A 238 -2.95 -17.55 9.89
CA ARG A 238 -2.19 -17.30 11.12
C ARG A 238 -0.80 -16.73 10.80
N SER A 239 -0.22 -16.01 11.74
CA SER A 239 1.13 -15.47 11.62
C SER A 239 2.17 -16.39 12.26
N GLY A 240 3.29 -16.58 11.59
CA GLY A 240 4.44 -17.32 12.16
C GLY A 240 5.05 -16.68 13.41
N LEU A 241 4.80 -15.38 13.67
CA LEU A 241 5.26 -14.68 14.88
C LEU A 241 4.42 -15.06 16.12
N LEU A 242 3.16 -15.44 15.94
CA LEU A 242 2.19 -15.83 16.97
C LEU A 242 1.38 -17.04 16.48
N PRO A 243 2.01 -18.20 16.23
CA PRO A 243 1.38 -19.34 15.55
C PRO A 243 0.22 -19.98 16.35
N ASP A 244 0.25 -19.82 17.67
CA ASP A 244 -0.80 -20.34 18.56
C ASP A 244 -2.11 -19.52 18.53
N LEU A 245 -2.04 -18.25 18.06
CA LEU A 245 -3.24 -17.43 17.96
C LEU A 245 -4.04 -17.80 16.71
N PRO A 246 -5.36 -18.02 16.87
CA PRO A 246 -6.25 -18.19 15.72
C PRO A 246 -6.38 -16.90 14.94
N THR A 247 -6.94 -16.96 13.74
CA THR A 247 -7.40 -15.78 13.02
C THR A 247 -8.80 -15.36 13.50
N LEU A 248 -9.20 -14.11 13.22
CA LEU A 248 -10.58 -13.67 13.46
C LEU A 248 -11.58 -14.51 12.65
N ALA A 249 -11.19 -14.90 11.41
CA ALA A 249 -12.03 -15.77 10.58
C ALA A 249 -12.23 -17.15 11.22
N GLU A 250 -11.17 -17.78 11.75
CA GLU A 250 -11.26 -19.04 12.50
C GLU A 250 -12.05 -18.88 13.81
N SER A 251 -12.12 -17.68 14.36
CA SER A 251 -12.74 -17.35 15.65
C SER A 251 -14.19 -16.91 15.54
N GLY A 252 -14.86 -17.16 14.42
CA GLY A 252 -16.29 -16.90 14.24
C GLY A 252 -16.64 -15.57 13.54
N VAL A 253 -15.67 -14.92 12.90
CA VAL A 253 -15.88 -13.74 12.05
C VAL A 253 -15.47 -14.08 10.61
N PRO A 254 -16.26 -14.87 9.87
CA PRO A 254 -15.88 -15.39 8.56
C PRO A 254 -15.60 -14.25 7.57
N GLY A 255 -14.59 -14.41 6.73
CA GLY A 255 -14.19 -13.39 5.73
C GLY A 255 -13.40 -12.22 6.31
N PHE A 256 -13.10 -12.22 7.61
CA PHE A 256 -12.23 -11.20 8.18
C PHE A 256 -10.79 -11.42 7.68
N ASP A 257 -10.34 -10.50 6.84
CA ASP A 257 -8.97 -10.48 6.30
C ASP A 257 -8.50 -9.02 6.17
N VAL A 258 -7.80 -8.57 7.18
CA VAL A 258 -7.33 -7.18 7.30
C VAL A 258 -5.83 -7.18 7.52
N ALA A 259 -5.09 -6.60 6.58
CA ALA A 259 -3.65 -6.48 6.62
C ALA A 259 -3.20 -5.09 6.21
N LEU A 260 -2.00 -4.74 6.64
CA LEU A 260 -1.22 -3.62 6.11
C LEU A 260 -0.51 -4.13 4.85
N ARG A 261 -0.95 -3.73 3.68
CA ARG A 261 -0.33 -4.13 2.41
C ARG A 261 0.61 -3.06 1.90
N TYR A 262 1.78 -3.48 1.46
CA TYR A 262 2.84 -2.64 0.91
C TYR A 262 3.17 -3.11 -0.50
N GLY A 263 3.32 -2.16 -1.42
CA GLY A 263 3.69 -2.48 -2.79
C GLY A 263 4.38 -1.31 -3.48
N LEU A 264 4.75 -1.52 -4.72
CA LEU A 264 5.29 -0.48 -5.59
C LEU A 264 4.31 -0.18 -6.72
N MET A 265 4.16 1.10 -7.03
CA MET A 265 3.37 1.59 -8.16
C MET A 265 4.14 2.64 -8.94
N ALA A 266 3.81 2.79 -10.22
CA ALA A 266 4.30 3.85 -11.08
C ALA A 266 3.13 4.72 -11.57
N PRO A 267 3.38 5.93 -12.10
CA PRO A 267 2.35 6.73 -12.76
C PRO A 267 1.77 5.99 -13.96
N THR A 268 0.47 6.17 -14.20
CA THR A 268 -0.21 5.66 -15.40
C THR A 268 0.48 6.17 -16.67
N GLY A 269 0.63 5.28 -17.67
CA GLY A 269 1.37 5.57 -18.89
C GLY A 269 2.83 5.15 -18.85
N THR A 270 3.35 4.67 -17.72
CA THR A 270 4.69 4.05 -17.67
C THR A 270 4.77 2.85 -18.61
N PRO A 271 5.79 2.75 -19.47
CA PRO A 271 5.89 1.70 -20.48
C PRO A 271 5.81 0.29 -19.86
N PRO A 272 5.07 -0.65 -20.47
CA PRO A 272 4.94 -2.02 -19.93
C PRO A 272 6.28 -2.73 -19.72
N ALA A 273 7.27 -2.49 -20.56
CA ALA A 273 8.60 -3.07 -20.43
C ALA A 273 9.33 -2.56 -19.17
N VAL A 274 9.15 -1.29 -18.81
CA VAL A 274 9.67 -0.69 -17.56
C VAL A 274 9.00 -1.33 -16.35
N ILE A 275 7.67 -1.49 -16.38
CA ILE A 275 6.93 -2.17 -15.31
C ILE A 275 7.40 -3.62 -15.15
N ALA A 276 7.55 -4.36 -16.25
CA ALA A 276 8.05 -5.73 -16.22
C ALA A 276 9.47 -5.82 -15.65
N ARG A 277 10.36 -4.87 -16.01
CA ARG A 277 11.71 -4.78 -15.45
C ARG A 277 11.67 -4.55 -13.95
N LEU A 278 10.93 -3.55 -13.48
CA LEU A 278 10.80 -3.22 -12.06
C LEU A 278 10.17 -4.38 -11.27
N ASN A 279 9.13 -5.03 -11.79
CA ASN A 279 8.50 -6.20 -11.14
C ASN A 279 9.49 -7.36 -11.00
N ARG A 280 10.24 -7.68 -12.05
CA ARG A 280 11.26 -8.74 -12.00
C ARG A 280 12.30 -8.48 -10.91
N GLU A 281 12.82 -7.26 -10.84
CA GLU A 281 13.83 -6.91 -9.85
C GLU A 281 13.26 -6.85 -8.41
N LEU A 282 12.01 -6.40 -8.25
CA LEU A 282 11.29 -6.49 -6.98
C LEU A 282 11.15 -7.95 -6.52
N ASN A 283 10.66 -8.84 -7.40
CA ASN A 283 10.49 -10.24 -7.07
C ASN A 283 11.83 -10.93 -6.76
N ALA A 284 12.90 -10.61 -7.47
CA ALA A 284 14.25 -11.09 -7.18
C ALA A 284 14.73 -10.63 -5.79
N ALA A 285 14.49 -9.37 -5.43
CA ALA A 285 14.80 -8.84 -4.10
C ALA A 285 14.03 -9.59 -2.99
N LEU A 286 12.72 -9.78 -3.17
CA LEU A 286 11.83 -10.47 -2.22
C LEU A 286 12.15 -11.96 -2.06
N ALA A 287 12.79 -12.59 -3.05
CA ALA A 287 13.22 -13.99 -2.97
C ALA A 287 14.43 -14.20 -2.05
N THR A 288 15.20 -13.14 -1.75
CA THR A 288 16.41 -13.24 -0.91
C THR A 288 16.07 -13.43 0.56
N GLU A 289 16.82 -14.30 1.25
CA GLU A 289 16.61 -14.54 2.68
C GLU A 289 16.84 -13.29 3.54
N ASP A 290 17.80 -12.43 3.17
CA ASP A 290 18.07 -11.18 3.86
C ASP A 290 16.83 -10.26 3.85
N VAL A 291 16.17 -10.08 2.70
CA VAL A 291 14.94 -9.28 2.62
C VAL A 291 13.80 -9.92 3.39
N LYS A 292 13.59 -11.24 3.27
CA LYS A 292 12.57 -11.97 4.03
C LYS A 292 12.74 -11.79 5.54
N GLN A 293 13.97 -11.93 6.04
CA GLN A 293 14.27 -11.75 7.47
C GLN A 293 14.01 -10.31 7.92
N ARG A 294 14.42 -9.32 7.13
CA ARG A 294 14.15 -7.90 7.44
C ARG A 294 12.65 -7.59 7.46
N LEU A 295 11.90 -8.12 6.49
CA LEU A 295 10.44 -7.96 6.48
C LEU A 295 9.80 -8.65 7.69
N ALA A 296 10.25 -9.86 8.04
CA ALA A 296 9.76 -10.58 9.21
C ALA A 296 10.01 -9.82 10.53
N THR A 297 11.14 -9.09 10.65
CA THR A 297 11.42 -8.23 11.81
C THR A 297 10.35 -7.13 11.95
N GLU A 298 9.83 -6.63 10.83
CA GLU A 298 8.73 -5.66 10.78
C GLU A 298 7.35 -6.35 10.85
N GLY A 299 7.31 -7.66 11.07
CA GLY A 299 6.08 -8.46 11.09
C GLY A 299 5.42 -8.64 9.73
N ALA A 300 6.15 -8.36 8.67
CA ALA A 300 5.64 -8.50 7.31
C ALA A 300 6.10 -9.82 6.68
N GLU A 301 5.23 -10.37 5.86
CA GLU A 301 5.53 -11.52 5.01
C GLU A 301 5.71 -11.05 3.57
N ALA A 302 6.81 -11.45 2.93
CA ALA A 302 7.06 -11.15 1.53
C ALA A 302 6.02 -11.86 0.64
N LEU A 303 5.48 -11.14 -0.34
CA LEU A 303 4.50 -11.70 -1.28
C LEU A 303 4.88 -11.35 -2.72
N PRO A 304 5.89 -12.02 -3.31
CA PRO A 304 6.23 -11.82 -4.71
C PRO A 304 5.07 -12.23 -5.62
N GLY A 305 4.89 -11.50 -6.70
CA GLY A 305 3.78 -11.74 -7.62
C GLY A 305 3.82 -10.84 -8.86
N THR A 306 2.79 -10.96 -9.70
CA THR A 306 2.67 -10.15 -10.91
C THR A 306 2.02 -8.79 -10.60
N PRO A 307 2.19 -7.79 -11.50
CA PRO A 307 1.47 -6.52 -11.40
C PRO A 307 -0.06 -6.70 -11.36
N GLU A 308 -0.60 -7.66 -12.12
CA GLU A 308 -2.03 -7.95 -12.19
C GLU A 308 -2.56 -8.54 -10.87
N ALA A 309 -1.78 -9.41 -10.23
CA ALA A 309 -2.13 -9.95 -8.91
C ALA A 309 -2.21 -8.82 -7.89
N TYR A 310 -1.25 -7.89 -7.90
CA TYR A 310 -1.28 -6.74 -7.01
C TYR A 310 -2.43 -5.78 -7.32
N ALA A 311 -2.77 -5.56 -8.60
CA ALA A 311 -3.95 -4.79 -8.99
C ALA A 311 -5.22 -5.38 -8.38
N ALA A 312 -5.39 -6.71 -8.45
CA ALA A 312 -6.55 -7.40 -7.90
C ALA A 312 -6.65 -7.25 -6.36
N ASP A 313 -5.51 -7.29 -5.66
CA ASP A 313 -5.46 -7.04 -4.21
C ASP A 313 -5.89 -5.61 -3.85
N VAL A 314 -5.39 -4.61 -4.58
CA VAL A 314 -5.79 -3.20 -4.38
C VAL A 314 -7.27 -3.00 -4.64
N ASP A 315 -7.80 -3.62 -5.69
CA ASP A 315 -9.22 -3.58 -6.02
C ASP A 315 -10.10 -4.23 -4.94
N ALA A 316 -9.67 -5.37 -4.40
CA ALA A 316 -10.38 -6.05 -3.32
C ALA A 316 -10.40 -5.22 -2.04
N ASP A 317 -9.26 -4.63 -1.67
CA ASP A 317 -9.15 -3.75 -0.52
C ASP A 317 -10.00 -2.48 -0.70
N GLU A 318 -9.94 -1.83 -1.87
CA GLU A 318 -10.72 -0.63 -2.12
C GLU A 318 -12.23 -0.90 -2.02
N LYS A 319 -12.71 -2.01 -2.60
CA LYS A 319 -14.12 -2.42 -2.48
C LYS A 319 -14.53 -2.65 -1.02
N ARG A 320 -13.68 -3.33 -0.24
CA ARG A 320 -13.92 -3.59 1.18
C ARG A 320 -14.01 -2.29 1.97
N TRP A 321 -12.99 -1.45 1.86
CA TRP A 321 -12.90 -0.24 2.68
C TRP A 321 -13.87 0.84 2.24
N SER A 322 -14.08 1.05 0.92
CA SER A 322 -15.08 2.01 0.43
C SER A 322 -16.51 1.62 0.86
N GLY A 323 -16.82 0.33 0.83
CA GLY A 323 -18.09 -0.19 1.32
C GLY A 323 -18.28 0.09 2.81
N LEU A 324 -17.28 -0.20 3.64
CA LEU A 324 -17.32 0.02 5.08
C LEU A 324 -17.39 1.51 5.44
N VAL A 325 -16.51 2.33 4.87
CA VAL A 325 -16.48 3.78 5.08
C VAL A 325 -17.82 4.41 4.74
N LYS A 326 -18.40 4.01 3.59
CA LYS A 326 -19.72 4.48 3.14
C LYS A 326 -20.85 4.04 4.06
N LYS A 327 -20.84 2.75 4.49
CA LYS A 327 -21.85 2.18 5.40
C LYS A 327 -21.85 2.89 6.77
N LEU A 328 -20.68 3.25 7.27
CA LEU A 328 -20.50 3.85 8.60
C LEU A 328 -20.47 5.38 8.59
N GLY A 329 -20.44 6.01 7.40
CA GLY A 329 -20.36 7.47 7.28
C GLY A 329 -19.06 8.07 7.81
N ILE A 330 -17.97 7.28 7.83
CA ILE A 330 -16.67 7.72 8.34
C ILE A 330 -16.09 8.78 7.40
N LYS A 331 -15.77 9.96 7.94
CA LYS A 331 -15.12 11.05 7.21
C LYS A 331 -13.85 11.48 7.94
N VAL A 332 -12.84 11.89 7.17
CA VAL A 332 -11.69 12.61 7.71
C VAL A 332 -11.98 14.09 7.51
N GLU A 333 -11.97 14.86 8.62
CA GLU A 333 -12.06 16.31 8.59
C GLU A 333 -10.77 16.95 8.07
#